data_0641f5800668424ca3d2ae7b06aa6194
#
_entry.id   0641f5800668424ca3d2ae7b06aa6194
#
_cell.length_a   1.000
_cell.length_b   1.000
_cell.length_c   1.000
_cell.angle_alpha   90.00
_cell.angle_beta   90.00
_cell.angle_gamma   90.00
#
_symmetry.space_group_name_H-M   'P 1'
#
loop_
_entity.id
_entity.type
_entity.pdbx_description
1 polymer ?
#
loop_
_entity_poly.entity_id
_entity_poly.type
_entity_poly.pdbx_seq_one_letter_code
_entity_poly.pdbx_strand_id
1 'polypeptide(L)'
;MFSPQSRLRHAVADTFAMVVYCSVVNMCIEVFLSGMSFEQSFYSRLVAIPVNILIAWPYGMYRDLFMRAARKVSPSGWIKNLADILAYVTFQSPVYVAILLVVGADWHQIMAAVSSNVVVSMLMGAVYGYFLDYCRRLFKVSRYQQVKA
;
A
#
# COMPACT_ATOMS: atom_id res chain seq x y z
N MET A 1 -20.66 9.47 19.91
CA MET A 1 -20.36 10.69 19.16
C MET A 1 -18.88 10.71 18.80
N PHE A 2 -18.54 10.53 17.52
CA PHE A 2 -17.14 10.55 17.09
C PHE A 2 -16.75 11.99 16.78
N SER A 3 -15.84 12.55 17.57
CA SER A 3 -15.33 13.89 17.30
C SER A 3 -14.56 13.91 15.97
N PRO A 4 -14.65 14.99 15.17
CA PRO A 4 -13.87 15.13 13.93
C PRO A 4 -12.37 14.94 14.14
N GLN A 5 -11.88 15.28 15.32
CA GLN A 5 -10.47 15.11 15.71
C GLN A 5 -10.05 13.63 15.80
N SER A 6 -10.95 12.71 16.20
CA SER A 6 -10.62 11.28 16.24
C SER A 6 -10.49 10.68 14.84
N ARG A 7 -11.35 11.09 13.89
CA ARG A 7 -11.26 10.65 12.49
C ARG A 7 -10.00 11.16 11.81
N LEU A 8 -9.63 12.40 12.07
CA LEU A 8 -8.40 12.97 11.53
C LEU A 8 -7.16 12.26 12.07
N ARG A 9 -7.11 11.95 13.36
CA ARG A 9 -6.00 11.19 13.96
C ARG A 9 -5.89 9.79 13.37
N HIS A 10 -7.00 9.09 13.13
CA HIS A 10 -7.00 7.79 12.44
C HIS A 10 -6.43 7.91 11.03
N ALA A 11 -6.93 8.87 10.25
CA ALA A 11 -6.46 9.10 8.88
C ALA A 11 -4.96 9.44 8.84
N VAL A 12 -4.50 10.28 9.74
CA VAL A 12 -3.07 10.65 9.84
C VAL A 12 -2.22 9.44 10.23
N ALA A 13 -2.64 8.67 11.24
CA ALA A 13 -1.90 7.48 11.68
C ALA A 13 -1.83 6.42 10.58
N ASP A 14 -2.93 6.16 9.89
CA ASP A 14 -3.01 5.17 8.82
C ASP A 14 -2.19 5.59 7.60
N THR A 15 -2.26 6.88 7.21
CA THR A 15 -1.47 7.44 6.12
C THR A 15 0.02 7.41 6.45
N PHE A 16 0.40 7.80 7.66
CA PHE A 16 1.79 7.76 8.13
C PHE A 16 2.33 6.33 8.09
N ALA A 17 1.58 5.37 8.65
CA ALA A 17 1.97 3.96 8.64
C ALA A 17 2.17 3.44 7.22
N MET A 18 1.25 3.74 6.31
CA MET A 18 1.33 3.31 4.92
C MET A 18 2.55 3.91 4.21
N VAL A 19 2.76 5.22 4.34
CA VAL A 19 3.87 5.91 3.69
C VAL A 19 5.21 5.39 4.19
N VAL A 20 5.40 5.28 5.51
CA VAL A 20 6.66 4.79 6.09
C VAL A 20 6.91 3.34 5.72
N TYR A 21 5.93 2.47 5.91
CA TYR A 21 6.07 1.05 5.62
C TYR A 21 6.35 0.78 4.14
N CYS A 22 5.54 1.36 3.25
CA CYS A 22 5.73 1.18 1.81
C CYS A 22 7.06 1.78 1.34
N SER A 23 7.48 2.91 1.88
CA SER A 23 8.75 3.52 1.52
C SER A 23 9.93 2.63 1.91
N VAL A 24 9.96 2.14 3.14
CA VAL A 24 11.06 1.28 3.63
C VAL A 24 11.08 -0.03 2.86
N VAL A 25 9.96 -0.71 2.73
CA VAL A 25 9.88 -2.01 2.04
C VAL A 25 10.26 -1.88 0.57
N ASN A 26 9.71 -0.88 -0.12
CA ASN A 26 10.01 -0.67 -1.53
C ASN A 26 11.45 -0.24 -1.76
N MET A 27 12.03 0.60 -0.90
CA MET A 27 13.46 0.93 -0.99
C MET A 27 14.34 -0.31 -0.83
N CYS A 28 14.01 -1.20 0.10
CA CYS A 28 14.72 -2.48 0.26
C CYS A 28 14.60 -3.33 -1.02
N ILE A 29 13.42 -3.44 -1.60
CA ILE A 29 13.19 -4.17 -2.84
C ILE A 29 14.01 -3.55 -3.99
N GLU A 30 13.93 -2.24 -4.16
CA GLU A 30 14.60 -1.53 -5.26
C GLU A 30 16.12 -1.62 -5.17
N VAL A 31 16.68 -1.43 -3.99
CA VAL A 31 18.13 -1.46 -3.79
C VAL A 31 18.69 -2.89 -3.78
N PHE A 32 18.08 -3.79 -3.01
CA PHE A 32 18.63 -5.14 -2.79
C PHE A 32 18.22 -6.17 -3.85
N LEU A 33 16.98 -6.10 -4.32
CA LEU A 33 16.44 -7.09 -5.26
C LEU A 33 16.50 -6.65 -6.72
N SER A 34 16.32 -5.35 -6.98
CA SER A 34 16.29 -4.81 -8.34
C SER A 34 17.62 -4.21 -8.79
N GLY A 35 18.58 -4.06 -7.87
CA GLY A 35 19.88 -3.49 -8.18
C GLY A 35 19.86 -2.00 -8.52
N MET A 36 18.83 -1.27 -8.12
CA MET A 36 18.76 0.18 -8.27
C MET A 36 19.74 0.86 -7.31
N SER A 37 20.28 2.01 -7.71
CA SER A 37 21.09 2.82 -6.80
C SER A 37 20.20 3.40 -5.68
N PHE A 38 20.80 3.66 -4.52
CA PHE A 38 20.10 4.27 -3.39
C PHE A 38 19.47 5.62 -3.79
N GLU A 39 20.19 6.41 -4.59
CA GLU A 39 19.73 7.70 -5.09
C GLU A 39 18.48 7.57 -5.98
N GLN A 40 18.47 6.61 -6.92
CA GLN A 40 17.29 6.33 -7.75
C GLN A 40 16.09 5.88 -6.90
N SER A 41 16.32 5.02 -5.93
CA SER A 41 15.29 4.55 -5.02
C SER A 41 14.73 5.68 -4.16
N PHE A 42 15.57 6.58 -3.68
CA PHE A 42 15.15 7.76 -2.93
C PHE A 42 14.27 8.69 -3.77
N TYR A 43 14.67 8.99 -5.01
CA TYR A 43 13.85 9.78 -5.93
C TYR A 43 12.53 9.10 -6.27
N SER A 44 12.54 7.78 -6.45
CA SER A 44 11.32 6.99 -6.63
C SER A 44 10.33 7.22 -5.47
N ARG A 45 10.82 7.24 -4.23
CA ARG A 45 9.96 7.52 -3.06
C ARG A 45 9.44 8.95 -3.03
N LEU A 46 10.27 9.91 -3.38
CA LEU A 46 9.85 11.32 -3.47
C LEU A 46 8.74 11.53 -4.51
N VAL A 47 8.79 10.82 -5.62
CA VAL A 47 7.74 10.85 -6.66
C VAL A 47 6.52 10.03 -6.22
N ALA A 48 6.72 8.87 -5.60
CA ALA A 48 5.66 7.97 -5.20
C ALA A 48 4.73 8.56 -4.14
N ILE A 49 5.26 9.31 -3.18
CA ILE A 49 4.47 9.88 -2.07
C ILE A 49 3.36 10.80 -2.59
N PRO A 50 3.64 11.88 -3.38
CA PRO A 50 2.58 12.73 -3.89
C PRO A 50 1.65 12.01 -4.86
N VAL A 51 2.17 11.10 -5.70
CA VAL A 51 1.36 10.31 -6.62
C VAL A 51 0.38 9.43 -5.83
N ASN A 52 0.84 8.73 -4.80
CA ASN A 52 -0.01 7.88 -3.96
C ASN A 52 -1.10 8.68 -3.24
N ILE A 53 -0.81 9.90 -2.80
CA ILE A 53 -1.80 10.79 -2.22
C ILE A 53 -2.88 11.15 -3.26
N LEU A 54 -2.47 11.49 -4.48
CA LEU A 54 -3.39 11.86 -5.55
C LEU A 54 -4.28 10.70 -6.00
N ILE A 55 -3.74 9.48 -6.06
CA ILE A 55 -4.47 8.29 -6.50
C ILE A 55 -5.20 7.56 -5.37
N ALA A 56 -5.04 7.96 -4.13
CA ALA A 56 -5.66 7.29 -2.98
C ALA A 56 -7.18 7.23 -3.11
N TRP A 57 -7.80 8.30 -3.56
CA TRP A 57 -9.25 8.35 -3.78
C TRP A 57 -9.73 7.45 -4.94
N PRO A 58 -9.20 7.55 -6.17
CA PRO A 58 -9.60 6.62 -7.25
C PRO A 58 -9.24 5.17 -6.93
N TYR A 59 -8.13 4.90 -6.23
CA TYR A 59 -7.81 3.57 -5.75
C TYR A 59 -8.86 3.03 -4.79
N GLY A 60 -9.32 3.84 -3.85
CA GLY A 60 -10.38 3.46 -2.92
C GLY A 60 -11.66 3.04 -3.64
N MET A 61 -12.09 3.80 -4.64
CA MET A 61 -13.25 3.46 -5.48
C MET A 61 -13.05 2.16 -6.26
N TYR A 62 -11.88 1.97 -6.84
CA TYR A 62 -11.52 0.75 -7.58
C TYR A 62 -11.51 -0.48 -6.68
N ARG A 63 -10.91 -0.36 -5.51
CA ARG A 63 -10.89 -1.41 -4.48
C ARG A 63 -12.30 -1.78 -4.04
N ASP A 64 -13.17 -0.79 -3.80
CA ASP A 64 -14.57 -1.02 -3.40
C ASP A 64 -15.34 -1.79 -4.47
N LEU A 65 -15.06 -1.54 -5.75
CA LEU A 65 -15.66 -2.28 -6.86
C LEU A 65 -15.29 -3.77 -6.79
N PHE A 66 -14.02 -4.09 -6.57
CA PHE A 66 -13.55 -5.46 -6.39
C PHE A 66 -14.16 -6.12 -5.15
N MET A 67 -14.26 -5.39 -4.05
CA MET A 67 -14.85 -5.90 -2.82
C MET A 67 -16.35 -6.18 -2.97
N ARG A 68 -17.07 -5.36 -3.71
CA ARG A 68 -18.49 -5.60 -4.05
C ARG A 68 -18.65 -6.83 -4.93
N ALA A 69 -17.80 -6.99 -5.94
CA ALA A 69 -17.79 -8.17 -6.79
C ALA A 69 -17.48 -9.45 -5.99
N ALA A 70 -16.51 -9.40 -5.10
CA ALA A 70 -16.15 -10.52 -4.23
C ALA A 70 -17.30 -10.93 -3.31
N ARG A 71 -18.05 -9.99 -2.74
CA ARG A 71 -19.22 -10.28 -1.90
C ARG A 71 -20.36 -10.98 -2.66
N LYS A 72 -20.48 -10.71 -3.96
CA LYS A 72 -21.46 -11.39 -4.83
C LYS A 72 -21.08 -12.83 -5.10
N VAL A 73 -19.79 -13.15 -5.13
CA VAL A 73 -19.28 -14.51 -5.38
C VAL A 73 -19.36 -15.36 -4.13
N SER A 74 -18.87 -14.86 -3.00
CA SER A 74 -18.93 -15.58 -1.71
C SER A 74 -18.68 -14.64 -0.52
N PRO A 75 -19.33 -14.86 0.61
CA PRO A 75 -19.08 -14.11 1.85
C PRO A 75 -17.79 -14.54 2.57
N SER A 76 -17.00 -15.46 2.01
CA SER A 76 -15.76 -15.96 2.61
C SER A 76 -14.70 -14.86 2.77
N GLY A 77 -14.03 -14.83 3.92
CA GLY A 77 -12.91 -13.92 4.17
C GLY A 77 -11.73 -14.13 3.23
N TRP A 78 -11.52 -15.36 2.77
CA TRP A 78 -10.49 -15.72 1.81
C TRP A 78 -10.68 -15.01 0.45
N ILE A 79 -11.91 -15.01 -0.06
CA ILE A 79 -12.24 -14.35 -1.34
C ILE A 79 -12.12 -12.83 -1.22
N LYS A 80 -12.47 -12.25 -0.07
CA LYS A 80 -12.23 -10.81 0.18
C LYS A 80 -10.75 -10.46 0.15
N ASN A 81 -9.91 -11.27 0.79
CA ASN A 81 -8.46 -11.06 0.78
C ASN A 81 -7.88 -11.19 -0.64
N LEU A 82 -8.33 -12.18 -1.40
CA LEU A 82 -7.92 -12.36 -2.79
C LEU A 82 -8.33 -11.16 -3.65
N ALA A 83 -9.56 -10.67 -3.50
CA ALA A 83 -10.05 -9.49 -4.21
C ALA A 83 -9.25 -8.23 -3.86
N ASP A 84 -8.88 -8.06 -2.61
CA ASP A 84 -8.06 -6.94 -2.14
C ASP A 84 -6.66 -6.97 -2.77
N ILE A 85 -6.02 -8.14 -2.78
CA ILE A 85 -4.72 -8.34 -3.43
C ILE A 85 -4.80 -8.07 -4.93
N LEU A 86 -5.82 -8.60 -5.61
CA LEU A 86 -6.03 -8.38 -7.04
C LEU A 86 -6.25 -6.91 -7.37
N ALA A 87 -7.08 -6.21 -6.58
CA ALA A 87 -7.30 -4.78 -6.75
C ALA A 87 -6.01 -3.99 -6.57
N TYR A 88 -5.23 -4.31 -5.55
CA TYR A 88 -3.94 -3.68 -5.29
C TYR A 88 -2.96 -3.91 -6.46
N VAL A 89 -2.75 -5.16 -6.85
CA VAL A 89 -1.79 -5.51 -7.90
C VAL A 89 -2.16 -4.88 -9.23
N THR A 90 -3.42 -4.98 -9.65
CA THR A 90 -3.88 -4.48 -10.95
C THR A 90 -3.90 -2.95 -11.04
N PHE A 91 -4.11 -2.26 -9.93
CA PHE A 91 -4.09 -0.80 -9.89
C PHE A 91 -2.70 -0.23 -9.64
N GLN A 92 -2.01 -0.76 -8.64
CA GLN A 92 -0.74 -0.21 -8.16
C GLN A 92 0.44 -0.54 -9.08
N SER A 93 0.45 -1.72 -9.72
CA SER A 93 1.57 -2.12 -10.57
C SER A 93 1.81 -1.18 -11.76
N PRO A 94 0.79 -0.76 -12.54
CA PRO A 94 1.00 0.22 -13.61
C PRO A 94 1.49 1.58 -13.09
N VAL A 95 0.99 2.03 -11.95
CA VAL A 95 1.42 3.27 -11.31
C VAL A 95 2.88 3.18 -10.89
N TYR A 96 3.27 2.06 -10.29
CA TYR A 96 4.65 1.82 -9.86
C TYR A 96 5.61 1.76 -11.05
N VAL A 97 5.23 1.08 -12.13
CA VAL A 97 5.98 1.08 -13.40
C VAL A 97 6.19 2.51 -13.91
N ALA A 98 5.14 3.32 -13.95
CA ALA A 98 5.23 4.70 -14.39
C ALA A 98 6.19 5.53 -13.53
N ILE A 99 6.15 5.37 -12.21
CA ILE A 99 7.06 6.04 -11.28
C ILE A 99 8.51 5.66 -11.57
N LEU A 100 8.80 4.37 -11.74
CA LEU A 100 10.15 3.88 -12.02
C LEU A 100 10.67 4.35 -13.38
N LEU A 101 9.81 4.45 -14.38
CA LEU A 101 10.16 5.01 -15.69
C LEU A 101 10.55 6.48 -15.58
N VAL A 102 9.82 7.27 -14.81
CA VAL A 102 10.12 8.71 -14.59
C VAL A 102 11.48 8.89 -13.91
N VAL A 103 11.83 8.00 -12.98
CA VAL A 103 13.12 8.03 -12.28
C VAL A 103 14.29 7.53 -13.14
N GLY A 104 14.00 6.94 -14.30
CA GLY A 104 15.01 6.45 -15.23
C GLY A 104 15.54 5.06 -14.92
N ALA A 105 14.72 4.20 -14.30
CA ALA A 105 15.08 2.82 -14.08
C ALA A 105 15.06 2.01 -15.39
N ASP A 106 15.98 1.05 -15.53
CA ASP A 106 16.02 0.13 -16.65
C ASP A 106 14.86 -0.85 -16.63
N TRP A 107 14.49 -1.37 -17.80
CA TRP A 107 13.39 -2.32 -17.92
C TRP A 107 13.57 -3.57 -17.04
N HIS A 108 14.77 -4.10 -16.96
CA HIS A 108 15.09 -5.23 -16.06
C HIS A 108 14.88 -4.86 -14.59
N GLN A 109 15.29 -3.68 -14.18
CA GLN A 109 15.07 -3.16 -12.81
C GLN A 109 13.57 -3.01 -12.52
N ILE A 110 12.81 -2.48 -13.46
CA ILE A 110 11.35 -2.30 -13.34
C ILE A 110 10.67 -3.66 -13.17
N MET A 111 10.96 -4.62 -14.02
CA MET A 111 10.36 -5.96 -13.96
C MET A 111 10.71 -6.67 -12.65
N ALA A 112 11.98 -6.59 -12.22
CA ALA A 112 12.40 -7.17 -10.95
C ALA A 112 11.72 -6.49 -9.75
N ALA A 113 11.63 -5.16 -9.74
CA ALA A 113 10.99 -4.40 -8.68
C ALA A 113 9.49 -4.69 -8.57
N VAL A 114 8.78 -4.68 -9.68
CA VAL A 114 7.33 -4.95 -9.71
C VAL A 114 7.03 -6.38 -9.28
N SER A 115 7.74 -7.37 -9.82
CA SER A 115 7.56 -8.78 -9.46
C SER A 115 7.85 -9.03 -7.98
N SER A 116 8.96 -8.48 -7.48
CA SER A 116 9.34 -8.58 -6.06
C SER A 116 8.33 -7.90 -5.16
N ASN A 117 7.83 -6.73 -5.55
CA ASN A 117 6.83 -5.99 -4.79
C ASN A 117 5.51 -6.79 -4.64
N VAL A 118 5.06 -7.46 -5.71
CA VAL A 118 3.87 -8.31 -5.65
C VAL A 118 4.07 -9.47 -4.67
N VAL A 119 5.18 -10.20 -4.78
CA VAL A 119 5.49 -11.34 -3.90
C VAL A 119 5.64 -10.89 -2.44
N VAL A 120 6.39 -9.83 -2.20
CA VAL A 120 6.61 -9.29 -0.84
C VAL A 120 5.30 -8.77 -0.25
N SER A 121 4.45 -8.12 -1.04
CA SER A 121 3.14 -7.65 -0.56
C SER A 121 2.23 -8.79 -0.10
N MET A 122 2.27 -9.93 -0.79
CA MET A 122 1.53 -11.12 -0.37
C MET A 122 2.04 -11.69 0.96
N LEU A 123 3.36 -11.75 1.13
CA LEU A 123 3.99 -12.31 2.33
C LEU A 123 3.94 -11.35 3.53
N MET A 124 4.03 -10.05 3.27
CA MET A 124 4.17 -9.02 4.31
C MET A 124 2.85 -8.37 4.74
N GLY A 125 1.72 -8.82 4.21
CA GLY A 125 0.41 -8.27 4.59
C GLY A 125 0.14 -8.34 6.09
N ALA A 126 0.48 -9.46 6.74
CA ALA A 126 0.34 -9.63 8.18
C ALA A 126 1.29 -8.70 8.96
N VAL A 127 2.54 -8.58 8.49
CA VAL A 127 3.54 -7.69 9.11
C VAL A 127 3.09 -6.23 9.03
N TYR A 128 2.52 -5.82 7.89
CA TYR A 128 1.92 -4.50 7.76
C TYR A 128 0.79 -4.25 8.75
N GLY A 129 -0.07 -5.24 8.98
CA GLY A 129 -1.14 -5.16 9.96
C GLY A 129 -0.62 -4.89 11.38
N TYR A 130 0.43 -5.60 11.80
CA TYR A 130 1.09 -5.36 13.10
C TYR A 130 1.72 -3.97 13.18
N PHE A 131 2.38 -3.53 12.12
CA PHE A 131 2.98 -2.19 12.06
C PHE A 131 1.92 -1.09 12.11
N LEU A 132 0.82 -1.27 11.43
CA LEU A 132 -0.31 -0.35 11.46
C LEU A 132 -0.89 -0.23 12.87
N ASP A 133 -1.09 -1.35 13.57
CA ASP A 133 -1.55 -1.37 14.96
C ASP A 133 -0.57 -0.65 15.90
N TYR A 134 0.71 -0.82 15.67
CA TYR A 134 1.74 -0.10 16.42
C TYR A 134 1.66 1.41 16.20
N CYS A 135 1.54 1.86 14.95
CA CYS A 135 1.37 3.28 14.62
C CYS A 135 0.10 3.87 15.25
N ARG A 136 -1.01 3.14 15.20
CA ARG A 136 -2.26 3.56 15.84
C ARG A 136 -2.12 3.72 17.34
N ARG A 137 -1.39 2.83 18.00
CA ARG A 137 -1.06 2.97 19.42
C ARG A 137 -0.21 4.20 19.69
N LEU A 138 0.79 4.46 18.84
CA LEU A 138 1.66 5.61 18.96
C LEU A 138 0.88 6.93 18.88
N PHE A 139 -0.07 7.02 17.96
CA PHE A 139 -0.97 8.19 17.80
C PHE A 139 -2.16 8.20 18.77
N LYS A 140 -2.18 7.26 19.73
CA LYS A 140 -3.27 7.12 20.73
C LYS A 140 -4.66 7.01 20.10
N VAL A 141 -4.73 6.26 18.99
CA VAL A 141 -5.97 5.99 18.28
C VAL A 141 -6.60 4.73 18.85
N SER A 142 -7.83 4.81 19.34
CA SER A 142 -8.48 3.68 19.97
C SER A 142 -8.91 2.59 18.96
N ARG A 143 -8.81 1.33 19.39
CA ARG A 143 -9.11 0.10 18.61
C ARG A 143 -10.58 -0.07 18.17
N TYR A 144 -11.40 0.94 18.23
CA TYR A 144 -12.86 0.80 18.20
C TYR A 144 -13.47 0.35 16.86
N GLN A 145 -12.70 0.20 15.79
CA GLN A 145 -13.27 -0.18 14.49
C GLN A 145 -13.15 -1.66 14.09
N GLN A 146 -12.49 -2.50 14.89
CA GLN A 146 -12.35 -3.91 14.54
C GLN A 146 -13.55 -4.80 14.98
N VAL A 147 -14.49 -4.25 15.73
CA VAL A 147 -15.64 -5.02 16.27
C VAL A 147 -16.86 -4.98 15.36
N LYS A 148 -16.85 -4.22 14.27
CA LYS A 148 -17.97 -4.12 13.32
C LYS A 148 -17.54 -4.31 11.86
N ALA A 149 -16.76 -5.34 11.61
CA ALA A 149 -16.57 -5.84 10.25
C ALA A 149 -17.10 -7.25 10.14
#